data_e43c6b2a4c86d48e92f0bd38d105997f
#
_entry.id   e43c6b2a4c86d48e92f0bd38d105997f
#
_cell.length_a   1.000
_cell.length_b   1.000
_cell.length_c   1.000
_cell.angle_alpha   90.00
_cell.angle_beta   90.00
_cell.angle_gamma   90.00
#
_symmetry.space_group_name_H-M   'P 1'
#
loop_
_entity.id
_entity.type
_entity.pdbx_description
1 polymer ?
#
loop_
_entity_poly.entity_id
_entity_poly.type
_entity_poly.pdbx_seq_one_letter_code
_entity_poly.pdbx_strand_id
1 'polypeptide(L)'
;MSEKLISKIPDGPIGDKWTNHKFKLNLVNPANKRKYDIIVVGTGLAGASAAASLAELGYNVKAFCFQDSPRRAHSIAAQGGINAAKNYQGDGDSTYRLFYDTVKGGDYRSREANVYRLAEVSANI
;
A
#
# COMPACT_ATOMS: atom_id res chain seq x y z
N MET A 1 -18.23 -5.48 -27.62
CA MET A 1 -16.90 -6.03 -27.20
C MET A 1 -16.73 -5.69 -25.73
N SER A 2 -16.65 -6.68 -24.85
CA SER A 2 -16.37 -6.43 -23.43
C SER A 2 -14.93 -5.94 -23.31
N GLU A 3 -14.70 -4.74 -22.83
CA GLU A 3 -13.37 -4.27 -22.47
C GLU A 3 -12.75 -5.26 -21.47
N LYS A 4 -11.65 -5.88 -21.87
CA LYS A 4 -10.87 -6.71 -20.97
C LYS A 4 -10.25 -5.78 -19.92
N LEU A 5 -10.63 -5.93 -18.67
CA LEU A 5 -9.99 -5.25 -17.56
C LEU A 5 -8.55 -5.74 -17.46
N ILE A 6 -7.61 -4.85 -17.77
CA ILE A 6 -6.18 -5.13 -17.65
C ILE A 6 -5.69 -4.54 -16.35
N SER A 7 -5.15 -5.36 -15.47
CA SER A 7 -4.65 -4.94 -14.16
C SER A 7 -3.38 -4.08 -14.22
N LYS A 8 -2.78 -3.90 -15.39
CA LYS A 8 -1.54 -3.12 -15.62
C LYS A 8 -0.38 -3.51 -14.69
N ILE A 9 -0.28 -4.78 -14.38
CA ILE A 9 0.84 -5.31 -13.58
C ILE A 9 2.08 -5.32 -14.47
N PRO A 10 3.22 -4.72 -14.04
CA PRO A 10 4.45 -4.78 -14.79
C PRO A 10 4.95 -6.21 -15.00
N ASP A 11 5.59 -6.46 -16.14
CA ASP A 11 6.24 -7.72 -16.45
C ASP A 11 7.54 -7.89 -15.65
N GLY A 12 8.06 -9.13 -15.62
CA GLY A 12 9.33 -9.47 -15.02
C GLY A 12 9.24 -10.17 -13.67
N PRO A 13 10.38 -10.46 -13.05
CA PRO A 13 10.46 -11.09 -11.72
C PRO A 13 9.73 -10.30 -10.66
N ILE A 14 9.21 -10.98 -9.63
CA ILE A 14 8.41 -10.36 -8.58
C ILE A 14 9.16 -9.22 -7.86
N GLY A 15 10.46 -9.36 -7.63
CA GLY A 15 11.29 -8.35 -6.98
C GLY A 15 11.47 -7.07 -7.79
N ASP A 16 11.37 -7.15 -9.13
CA ASP A 16 11.59 -6.02 -10.03
C ASP A 16 10.30 -5.29 -10.42
N LYS A 17 9.14 -5.90 -10.18
CA LYS A 17 7.85 -5.38 -10.64
C LYS A 17 7.56 -3.97 -10.14
N TRP A 18 7.84 -3.69 -8.88
CA TRP A 18 7.64 -2.35 -8.33
C TRP A 18 8.59 -1.31 -8.94
N THR A 19 9.85 -1.66 -9.10
CA THR A 19 10.85 -0.79 -9.72
C THR A 19 10.44 -0.44 -11.15
N ASN A 20 10.04 -1.45 -11.94
CA ASN A 20 9.55 -1.25 -13.31
C ASN A 20 8.30 -0.36 -13.34
N HIS A 21 7.36 -0.56 -12.40
CA HIS A 21 6.18 0.28 -12.28
C HIS A 21 6.54 1.74 -11.97
N LYS A 22 7.43 1.96 -11.01
CA LYS A 22 7.88 3.29 -10.59
C LYS A 22 8.49 4.08 -11.75
N PHE A 23 9.31 3.45 -12.57
CA PHE A 23 9.94 4.12 -13.72
C PHE A 23 8.97 4.44 -14.86
N LYS A 24 7.84 3.76 -14.92
CA LYS A 24 6.78 4.03 -15.92
C LYS A 24 5.75 5.06 -15.47
N LEU A 25 5.82 5.54 -14.23
CA LEU A 25 4.86 6.52 -13.70
C LEU A 25 5.12 7.92 -14.24
N ASN A 26 4.06 8.57 -14.68
CA ASN A 26 4.08 10.00 -14.95
C ASN A 26 3.84 10.76 -13.64
N LEU A 27 4.84 11.53 -13.22
CA LEU A 27 4.74 12.31 -12.00
C LEU A 27 3.93 13.60 -12.24
N VAL A 28 3.20 14.02 -11.21
CA VAL A 28 2.51 15.31 -11.23
C VAL A 28 3.53 16.43 -11.07
N ASN A 29 3.50 17.40 -11.99
CA ASN A 29 4.33 18.59 -11.85
C ASN A 29 3.96 19.34 -10.56
N PRO A 30 4.93 19.70 -9.70
CA PRO A 30 4.67 20.42 -8.44
C PRO A 30 3.79 21.67 -8.59
N ALA A 31 3.91 22.41 -9.68
CA ALA A 31 3.08 23.57 -9.97
C ALA A 31 1.58 23.25 -10.16
N ASN A 32 1.27 22.00 -10.48
CA ASN A 32 -0.11 21.56 -10.71
C ASN A 32 -0.75 20.89 -9.49
N LYS A 33 -0.05 20.72 -8.38
CA LYS A 33 -0.58 20.05 -7.19
C LYS A 33 -1.91 20.62 -6.71
N ARG A 34 -2.02 21.93 -6.66
CA ARG A 34 -3.23 22.63 -6.19
C ARG A 34 -4.45 22.49 -7.12
N LYS A 35 -4.26 21.95 -8.32
CA LYS A 35 -5.36 21.69 -9.27
C LYS A 35 -6.05 20.36 -9.01
N TYR A 36 -5.50 19.52 -8.14
CA TYR A 36 -6.05 18.19 -7.83
C TYR A 36 -6.69 18.18 -6.46
N ASP A 37 -7.95 17.77 -6.42
CA ASP A 37 -8.64 17.32 -5.22
C ASP A 37 -8.44 15.81 -5.08
N ILE A 38 -7.85 15.40 -3.99
CA ILE A 38 -7.61 13.98 -3.70
C ILE A 38 -8.68 13.48 -2.73
N ILE A 39 -9.41 12.46 -3.15
CA ILE A 39 -10.40 11.81 -2.30
C ILE A 39 -9.80 10.53 -1.74
N VAL A 40 -9.72 10.44 -0.43
CA VAL A 40 -9.30 9.24 0.31
C VAL A 40 -10.53 8.62 0.95
N VAL A 41 -10.81 7.36 0.62
CA VAL A 41 -11.93 6.61 1.18
C VAL A 41 -11.40 5.59 2.17
N GLY A 42 -11.78 5.74 3.43
CA GLY A 42 -11.33 4.95 4.56
C GLY A 42 -10.28 5.69 5.40
N THR A 43 -10.45 5.64 6.71
CA THR A 43 -9.60 6.34 7.70
C THR A 43 -8.88 5.36 8.64
N GLY A 44 -8.64 4.14 8.18
CA GLY A 44 -7.72 3.21 8.83
C GLY A 44 -6.27 3.62 8.62
N LEU A 45 -5.32 2.77 8.99
CA LEU A 45 -3.89 3.06 8.90
C LEU A 45 -3.48 3.53 7.48
N ALA A 46 -3.89 2.80 6.46
CA ALA A 46 -3.53 3.11 5.08
C ALA A 46 -4.12 4.46 4.62
N GLY A 47 -5.42 4.68 4.85
CA GLY A 47 -6.09 5.90 4.42
C GLY A 47 -5.62 7.13 5.20
N ALA A 48 -5.43 7.02 6.50
CA ALA A 48 -4.91 8.11 7.32
C ALA A 48 -3.48 8.49 6.91
N SER A 49 -2.61 7.50 6.70
CA SER A 49 -1.23 7.74 6.25
C SER A 49 -1.20 8.38 4.86
N ALA A 50 -2.02 7.90 3.92
CA ALA A 50 -2.12 8.49 2.59
C ALA A 50 -2.63 9.93 2.65
N ALA A 51 -3.69 10.19 3.43
CA ALA A 51 -4.24 11.53 3.57
C ALA A 51 -3.22 12.51 4.19
N ALA A 52 -2.54 12.10 5.26
CA ALA A 52 -1.52 12.91 5.90
C ALA A 52 -0.35 13.22 4.96
N SER A 53 0.22 12.22 4.31
CA SER A 53 1.35 12.39 3.38
C SER A 53 0.98 13.26 2.18
N LEU A 54 -0.21 13.09 1.62
CA LEU A 54 -0.67 13.90 0.48
C LEU A 54 -0.93 15.35 0.90
N ALA A 55 -1.48 15.57 2.08
CA ALA A 55 -1.68 16.92 2.63
C ALA A 55 -0.34 17.61 2.89
N GLU A 56 0.63 16.91 3.48
CA GLU A 56 2.00 17.39 3.69
C GLU A 56 2.69 17.77 2.37
N LEU A 57 2.45 17.00 1.31
CA LEU A 57 2.94 17.31 -0.03
C LEU A 57 2.22 18.49 -0.69
N GLY A 58 1.20 19.08 -0.05
CA GLY A 58 0.49 20.27 -0.52
C GLY A 58 -0.70 20.01 -1.45
N TYR A 59 -1.23 18.80 -1.45
CA TYR A 59 -2.49 18.49 -2.14
C TYR A 59 -3.70 18.90 -1.30
N ASN A 60 -4.81 19.20 -1.97
CA ASN A 60 -6.10 19.35 -1.31
C ASN A 60 -6.70 17.94 -1.10
N VAL A 61 -6.79 17.51 0.17
CA VAL A 61 -7.22 16.15 0.51
C VAL A 61 -8.54 16.17 1.24
N LYS A 62 -9.49 15.35 0.76
CA LYS A 62 -10.78 15.09 1.42
C LYS A 62 -10.83 13.62 1.81
N ALA A 63 -10.89 13.34 3.11
CA ALA A 63 -10.99 11.98 3.64
C ALA A 63 -12.43 11.67 4.06
N PHE A 64 -12.94 10.54 3.60
CA PHE A 64 -14.27 10.04 3.92
C PHE A 64 -14.18 8.68 4.59
N CYS A 65 -14.99 8.47 5.61
CA CYS A 65 -15.15 7.16 6.22
C CYS A 65 -16.62 6.85 6.49
N PHE A 66 -16.94 5.59 6.56
CA PHE A 66 -18.26 5.10 6.93
C PHE A 66 -18.50 5.20 8.43
N GLN A 67 -17.45 5.20 9.23
CA GLN A 67 -17.51 5.16 10.67
C GLN A 67 -17.63 6.57 11.25
N ASP A 68 -18.33 6.68 12.37
CA ASP A 68 -18.52 7.92 13.13
C ASP A 68 -17.28 8.36 13.92
N SER A 69 -16.27 7.50 14.03
CA SER A 69 -15.04 7.78 14.75
C SER A 69 -13.85 7.05 14.12
N PRO A 70 -12.68 7.71 13.99
CA PRO A 70 -11.45 7.05 13.51
C PRO A 70 -11.00 5.91 14.44
N ARG A 71 -11.41 5.93 15.71
CA ARG A 71 -11.11 4.86 16.69
C ARG A 71 -11.76 3.53 16.36
N ARG A 72 -12.77 3.49 15.50
CA ARG A 72 -13.43 2.26 15.06
C ARG A 72 -12.74 1.59 13.87
N ALA A 73 -11.69 2.19 13.35
CA ALA A 73 -10.87 1.55 12.34
C ALA A 73 -10.22 0.28 12.91
N HIS A 74 -10.19 -0.79 12.10
CA HIS A 74 -9.61 -2.06 12.52
C HIS A 74 -8.16 -1.93 13.00
N SER A 75 -7.38 -1.06 12.35
CA SER A 75 -5.99 -0.76 12.73
C SER A 75 -5.83 -0.31 14.20
N ILE A 76 -6.84 0.35 14.75
CA ILE A 76 -6.84 0.78 16.16
C ILE A 76 -7.46 -0.29 17.06
N ALA A 77 -8.57 -0.90 16.62
CA ALA A 77 -9.27 -1.94 17.37
C ALA A 77 -8.42 -3.20 17.56
N ALA A 78 -7.57 -3.53 16.58
CA ALA A 78 -6.66 -4.67 16.61
C ALA A 78 -5.31 -4.37 17.31
N GLN A 79 -5.21 -3.32 18.11
CA GLN A 79 -4.04 -2.97 18.93
C GLN A 79 -2.77 -2.58 18.14
N GLY A 80 -2.86 -2.34 16.84
CA GLY A 80 -1.78 -1.76 16.03
C GLY A 80 -0.57 -2.65 15.77
N GLY A 81 -0.66 -3.96 15.97
CA GLY A 81 0.41 -4.89 15.60
C GLY A 81 0.63 -4.92 14.08
N ILE A 82 1.88 -4.79 13.65
CA ILE A 82 2.28 -4.84 12.24
C ILE A 82 3.33 -5.93 12.06
N ASN A 83 3.06 -6.86 11.13
CA ASN A 83 4.06 -7.85 10.73
C ASN A 83 5.10 -7.18 9.83
N ALA A 84 6.37 -7.46 10.10
CA ALA A 84 7.50 -6.95 9.33
C ALA A 84 8.51 -8.07 9.07
N ALA A 85 9.12 -8.06 7.90
CA ALA A 85 10.13 -9.04 7.49
C ALA A 85 11.49 -8.72 8.11
N LYS A 86 11.54 -8.69 9.45
CA LYS A 86 12.75 -8.46 10.23
C LYS A 86 13.26 -9.76 10.78
N ASN A 87 14.41 -10.20 10.29
CA ASN A 87 15.04 -11.43 10.75
C ASN A 87 15.80 -11.19 12.06
N TYR A 88 15.06 -10.96 13.14
CA TYR A 88 15.67 -10.83 14.46
C TYR A 88 16.26 -12.17 14.90
N GLN A 89 17.50 -12.15 15.37
CA GLN A 89 18.17 -13.34 15.93
C GLN A 89 18.29 -14.56 15.01
N GLY A 90 18.15 -14.37 13.68
CA GLY A 90 18.35 -15.48 12.74
C GLY A 90 17.24 -16.53 12.74
N ASP A 91 16.00 -16.16 13.06
CA ASP A 91 14.83 -17.07 13.09
C ASP A 91 14.30 -17.46 11.71
N GLY A 92 15.04 -17.13 10.65
CA GLY A 92 14.71 -17.52 9.27
C GLY A 92 13.63 -16.66 8.62
N ASP A 93 13.31 -15.50 9.18
CA ASP A 93 12.36 -14.59 8.58
C ASP A 93 12.94 -13.91 7.33
N SER A 94 12.09 -13.59 6.36
CA SER A 94 12.50 -12.95 5.12
C SER A 94 11.32 -12.25 4.44
N THR A 95 11.63 -11.32 3.55
CA THR A 95 10.65 -10.68 2.67
C THR A 95 9.80 -11.72 1.92
N TYR A 96 10.44 -12.76 1.39
CA TYR A 96 9.73 -13.79 0.64
C TYR A 96 8.80 -14.62 1.55
N ARG A 97 9.23 -14.96 2.76
CA ARG A 97 8.40 -15.69 3.71
C ARG A 97 7.15 -14.88 4.09
N LEU A 98 7.32 -13.62 4.47
CA LEU A 98 6.19 -12.74 4.79
C LEU A 98 5.24 -12.57 3.60
N PHE A 99 5.79 -12.40 2.40
CA PHE A 99 5.03 -12.34 1.16
C PHE A 99 4.22 -13.62 0.94
N TYR A 100 4.87 -14.77 0.98
CA TYR A 100 4.23 -16.06 0.75
C TYR A 100 3.11 -16.34 1.76
N ASP A 101 3.39 -16.15 3.04
CA ASP A 101 2.42 -16.37 4.11
C ASP A 101 1.21 -15.44 4.00
N THR A 102 1.44 -14.19 3.61
CA THR A 102 0.38 -13.21 3.38
C THR A 102 -0.51 -13.59 2.19
N VAL A 103 0.09 -13.97 1.07
CA VAL A 103 -0.65 -14.40 -0.13
C VAL A 103 -1.43 -15.68 0.13
N LYS A 104 -0.80 -16.65 0.80
CA LYS A 104 -1.44 -17.92 1.18
C LYS A 104 -2.59 -17.69 2.19
N GLY A 105 -2.36 -16.89 3.22
CA GLY A 105 -3.39 -16.54 4.21
C GLY A 105 -4.56 -15.75 3.61
N GLY A 106 -4.33 -15.02 2.53
CA GLY A 106 -5.34 -14.33 1.74
C GLY A 106 -6.00 -15.21 0.67
N ASP A 107 -5.83 -16.52 0.73
CA ASP A 107 -6.42 -17.50 -0.20
C ASP A 107 -6.05 -17.22 -1.67
N TYR A 108 -4.81 -16.75 -1.90
CA TYR A 108 -4.23 -16.42 -3.22
C TYR A 108 -5.02 -15.37 -4.01
N ARG A 109 -5.82 -14.54 -3.33
CA ARG A 109 -6.62 -13.47 -3.96
C ARG A 109 -5.93 -12.13 -4.02
N SER A 110 -4.80 -12.00 -3.33
CA SER A 110 -4.05 -10.76 -3.26
C SER A 110 -3.29 -10.47 -4.55
N ARG A 111 -3.07 -9.19 -4.84
CA ARG A 111 -2.17 -8.79 -5.91
C ARG A 111 -0.72 -8.98 -5.44
N GLU A 112 -0.05 -10.00 -5.96
CA GLU A 112 1.27 -10.44 -5.52
C GLU A 112 2.32 -9.32 -5.51
N ALA A 113 2.39 -8.51 -6.57
CA ALA A 113 3.35 -7.42 -6.66
C ALA A 113 3.20 -6.39 -5.54
N ASN A 114 1.96 -6.10 -5.12
CA ASN A 114 1.71 -5.16 -4.02
C ASN A 114 2.08 -5.78 -2.66
N VAL A 115 1.76 -7.06 -2.45
CA VAL A 115 2.09 -7.77 -1.21
C VAL A 115 3.61 -7.93 -1.08
N TYR A 116 4.28 -8.28 -2.17
CA TYR A 116 5.74 -8.38 -2.16
C TYR A 116 6.39 -7.04 -1.81
N ARG A 117 5.94 -5.96 -2.44
CA ARG A 117 6.44 -4.62 -2.12
C ARG A 117 6.20 -4.23 -0.66
N LEU A 118 5.01 -4.54 -0.13
CA LEU A 118 4.71 -4.29 1.28
C LEU A 118 5.67 -5.06 2.20
N ALA A 119 5.89 -6.35 1.93
CA ALA A 119 6.82 -7.17 2.69
C ALA A 119 8.26 -6.63 2.60
N GLU A 120 8.68 -6.18 1.43
CA GLU A 120 10.02 -5.61 1.21
C GLU A 120 10.25 -4.31 2.02
N VAL A 121 9.27 -3.39 2.02
CA VAL A 121 9.40 -2.12 2.77
C VAL A 121 9.17 -2.29 4.26
N SER A 122 8.52 -3.37 4.69
CA SER A 122 8.20 -3.61 6.10
C SER A 122 9.44 -3.70 6.99
N ALA A 123 10.58 -4.11 6.43
CA ALA A 123 11.84 -4.16 7.17
C ALA A 123 12.37 -2.78 7.59
N ASN A 124 11.88 -1.71 6.96
CA ASN A 124 12.32 -0.33 7.20
C ASN A 124 11.36 0.47 8.09
N ILE A 125 10.32 -0.15 8.58
CA ILE A 125 9.31 0.46 9.47
C ILE A 125 9.78 0.43 10.92
#